data_dd27ac675c3e3da2108d571b4ebc9783
#
_entry.id   dd27ac675c3e3da2108d571b4ebc9783
#
_cell.length_a   1.000
_cell.length_b   1.000
_cell.length_c   1.000
_cell.angle_alpha   90.00
_cell.angle_beta   90.00
_cell.angle_gamma   90.00
#
_symmetry.space_group_name_H-M   'P 1'
#
loop_
_entity.id
_entity.type
_entity.pdbx_description
1 polymer ?
#
loop_
_entity_poly.entity_id
_entity_poly.type
_entity_poly.pdbx_seq_one_letter_code
_entity_poly.pdbx_strand_id
1 'polypeptide(L)'
;MSFTYDMNDISDYTLSFTVQSGEVQWFLGGIKKSSDFINEGLKTTLPKKKIFKIKSLIYNIETQTNDTNISLDCSYNESNNTLSIIVNENINHTNLTKEVALTLFLFVQRVQIEKLYLIVALKNPNYILLLQEMMTLGFQSEKSVRSTSINGDAYKILYVETKDMSNNIEEFGF
;
A
#
# COMPACT_ATOMS: atom_id res chain seq x y z
N MET A 1 -8.49 -7.00 16.41
CA MET A 1 -9.02 -6.61 15.08
C MET A 1 -9.24 -7.88 14.26
N SER A 2 -10.46 -8.16 13.92
CA SER A 2 -10.75 -9.26 13.00
C SER A 2 -10.66 -8.74 11.58
N PHE A 3 -9.90 -9.43 10.76
CA PHE A 3 -9.69 -9.07 9.38
C PHE A 3 -10.21 -10.24 8.52
N THR A 4 -11.32 -10.01 7.85
CA THR A 4 -11.87 -11.00 6.93
C THR A 4 -11.84 -10.45 5.53
N TYR A 5 -11.30 -11.25 4.61
CA TYR A 5 -11.29 -10.88 3.23
C TYR A 5 -11.63 -12.06 2.35
N ASP A 6 -12.48 -11.83 1.35
CA ASP A 6 -12.91 -12.85 0.42
C ASP A 6 -12.28 -12.56 -0.95
N MET A 7 -11.45 -13.48 -1.43
CA MET A 7 -10.79 -13.38 -2.74
C MET A 7 -11.79 -13.28 -3.89
N ASN A 8 -13.02 -13.80 -3.71
CA ASN A 8 -14.03 -13.74 -4.76
C ASN A 8 -14.70 -12.37 -4.89
N ASP A 9 -14.47 -11.48 -3.91
CA ASP A 9 -15.03 -10.13 -3.89
C ASP A 9 -14.00 -9.06 -4.27
N ILE A 10 -12.97 -9.45 -5.03
CA ILE A 10 -11.99 -8.48 -5.54
C ILE A 10 -12.73 -7.53 -6.49
N SER A 11 -12.73 -6.26 -6.11
CA SER A 11 -13.31 -5.19 -6.93
C SER A 11 -12.52 -5.02 -8.22
N ASP A 12 -13.21 -4.68 -9.32
CA ASP A 12 -12.55 -4.23 -10.55
C ASP A 12 -11.78 -2.91 -10.36
N TYR A 13 -11.84 -2.36 -9.16
CA TYR A 13 -11.14 -1.14 -8.80
C TYR A 13 -9.63 -1.42 -8.76
N THR A 14 -8.90 -0.83 -9.67
CA THR A 14 -7.45 -0.90 -9.71
C THR A 14 -6.89 0.51 -9.75
N LEU A 15 -6.18 0.87 -8.69
CA LEU A 15 -5.42 2.12 -8.64
C LEU A 15 -3.97 1.78 -8.99
N SER A 16 -3.44 2.44 -10.01
CA SER A 16 -2.05 2.26 -10.39
C SER A 16 -1.31 3.59 -10.38
N PHE A 17 -0.02 3.53 -10.22
CA PHE A 17 0.82 4.70 -10.27
C PHE A 17 2.12 4.38 -11.00
N THR A 18 2.69 5.41 -11.65
CA THR A 18 4.02 5.36 -12.22
C THR A 18 4.86 6.45 -11.57
N VAL A 19 6.13 6.15 -11.34
CA VAL A 19 7.11 7.14 -10.89
C VAL A 19 8.08 7.35 -12.04
N GLN A 20 8.14 8.59 -12.52
CA GLN A 20 9.03 8.97 -13.62
C GLN A 20 9.59 10.34 -13.34
N SER A 21 10.92 10.45 -13.29
CA SER A 21 11.62 11.72 -13.05
C SER A 21 11.18 12.44 -11.77
N GLY A 22 10.90 11.67 -10.70
CA GLY A 22 10.45 12.21 -9.42
C GLY A 22 8.97 12.57 -9.33
N GLU A 23 8.23 12.43 -10.43
CA GLU A 23 6.80 12.69 -10.45
C GLU A 23 6.00 11.39 -10.38
N VAL A 24 4.91 11.42 -9.60
CA VAL A 24 3.98 10.30 -9.49
C VAL A 24 2.76 10.60 -10.35
N GLN A 25 2.45 9.69 -11.25
CA GLN A 25 1.25 9.75 -12.08
C GLN A 25 0.31 8.65 -11.64
N TRP A 26 -0.96 9.00 -11.42
CA TRP A 26 -1.99 8.10 -10.93
C TRP A 26 -3.00 7.75 -12.01
N PHE A 27 -3.43 6.50 -12.00
CA PHE A 27 -4.42 5.96 -12.94
C PHE A 27 -5.46 5.18 -12.16
N LEU A 28 -6.72 5.34 -12.50
CA LEU A 28 -7.82 4.55 -11.96
C LEU A 28 -8.46 3.79 -13.10
N GLY A 29 -8.39 2.44 -13.04
CA GLY A 29 -8.89 1.62 -14.13
C GLY A 29 -8.20 1.89 -15.47
N GLY A 30 -6.92 2.27 -15.44
CA GLY A 30 -6.15 2.60 -16.64
C GLY A 30 -6.32 4.03 -17.14
N ILE A 31 -7.18 4.84 -16.51
CA ILE A 31 -7.43 6.23 -16.89
C ILE A 31 -6.63 7.16 -16.00
N LYS A 32 -5.79 8.02 -16.60
CA LYS A 32 -4.98 8.99 -15.86
C LYS A 32 -5.86 9.97 -15.09
N LYS A 33 -5.51 10.20 -13.83
CA LYS A 33 -6.22 11.13 -12.95
C LYS A 33 -5.35 12.32 -12.60
N SER A 34 -6.01 13.48 -12.44
CA SER A 34 -5.34 14.71 -12.04
C SER A 34 -4.98 14.71 -10.55
N SER A 35 -4.08 15.60 -10.15
CA SER A 35 -3.74 15.79 -8.75
C SER A 35 -4.94 16.21 -7.92
N ASP A 36 -5.85 17.00 -8.47
CA ASP A 36 -7.07 17.41 -7.78
C ASP A 36 -7.98 16.23 -7.46
N PHE A 37 -8.10 15.29 -8.40
CA PHE A 37 -8.87 14.07 -8.16
C PHE A 37 -8.25 13.24 -7.02
N ILE A 38 -6.94 13.08 -7.02
CA ILE A 38 -6.23 12.33 -5.96
C ILE A 38 -6.43 13.01 -4.60
N ASN A 39 -6.33 14.34 -4.55
CA ASN A 39 -6.41 15.08 -3.29
C ASN A 39 -7.83 15.17 -2.74
N GLU A 40 -8.84 15.28 -3.58
CA GLU A 40 -10.21 15.64 -3.16
C GLU A 40 -11.25 14.56 -3.46
N GLY A 41 -11.07 13.78 -4.51
CA GLY A 41 -12.09 12.87 -5.02
C GLY A 41 -11.87 11.39 -4.73
N LEU A 42 -10.63 10.95 -4.62
CA LEU A 42 -10.32 9.53 -4.60
C LEU A 42 -10.84 8.81 -3.35
N LYS A 43 -10.77 9.46 -2.20
CA LYS A 43 -11.22 8.86 -0.94
C LYS A 43 -12.71 8.47 -0.98
N THR A 44 -13.53 9.29 -1.65
CA THR A 44 -14.97 9.01 -1.78
C THR A 44 -15.26 7.85 -2.73
N THR A 45 -14.33 7.52 -3.61
CA THR A 45 -14.47 6.42 -4.58
C THR A 45 -13.83 5.12 -4.12
N LEU A 46 -13.05 5.13 -3.02
CA LEU A 46 -12.42 3.92 -2.51
C LEU A 46 -13.46 2.85 -2.17
N PRO A 47 -13.27 1.60 -2.62
CA PRO A 47 -14.19 0.53 -2.27
C PRO A 47 -14.21 0.30 -0.76
N LYS A 48 -15.39 0.28 -0.17
CA LYS A 48 -15.59 0.07 1.26
C LYS A 48 -15.89 -1.41 1.48
N LYS A 49 -15.20 -2.03 2.44
CA LYS A 49 -15.40 -3.46 2.80
C LYS A 49 -15.10 -4.45 1.67
N LYS A 50 -14.44 -3.99 0.60
CA LYS A 50 -14.00 -4.84 -0.52
C LYS A 50 -12.51 -4.72 -0.70
N ILE A 51 -11.93 -5.71 -1.34
CA ILE A 51 -10.52 -5.68 -1.71
C ILE A 51 -10.39 -5.03 -3.07
N PHE A 52 -9.43 -4.13 -3.18
CA PHE A 52 -9.04 -3.53 -4.44
C PHE A 52 -7.53 -3.65 -4.61
N LYS A 53 -7.02 -3.35 -5.78
CA LYS A 53 -5.60 -3.49 -6.09
C LYS A 53 -4.93 -2.13 -6.25
N ILE A 54 -3.73 -2.01 -5.67
CA ILE A 54 -2.81 -0.93 -5.98
C ILE A 54 -1.62 -1.55 -6.71
N LYS A 55 -1.30 -1.01 -7.88
CA LYS A 55 -0.19 -1.47 -8.70
C LYS A 55 0.85 -0.38 -8.85
N SER A 56 2.09 -0.74 -8.67
CA SER A 56 3.23 0.11 -9.00
C SER A 56 3.74 -0.26 -10.38
N LEU A 57 3.77 0.73 -11.27
CA LEU A 57 4.32 0.58 -12.61
C LEU A 57 5.57 1.46 -12.70
N ILE A 58 6.69 0.86 -12.97
CA ILE A 58 7.93 1.60 -13.21
C ILE A 58 8.16 1.69 -14.71
N TYR A 59 8.31 2.91 -15.20
CA TYR A 59 8.65 3.13 -16.60
C TYR A 59 10.14 2.87 -16.82
N ASN A 60 10.44 1.92 -17.69
CA ASN A 60 11.80 1.61 -18.07
C ASN A 60 12.15 2.45 -19.32
N ILE A 61 13.06 3.39 -19.15
CA ILE A 61 13.50 4.30 -20.23
C ILE A 61 14.21 3.55 -21.35
N GLU A 62 14.99 2.51 -21.00
CA GLU A 62 15.76 1.75 -21.97
C GLU A 62 14.88 0.93 -22.92
N THR A 63 13.85 0.27 -22.36
CA THR A 63 12.93 -0.56 -23.13
C THR A 63 11.71 0.19 -23.63
N GLN A 64 11.48 1.40 -23.14
CA GLN A 64 10.28 2.23 -23.40
C GLN A 64 8.99 1.48 -23.04
N THR A 65 9.03 0.66 -22.00
CA THR A 65 7.90 -0.12 -21.52
C THR A 65 7.60 0.18 -20.07
N ASN A 66 6.34 -0.05 -19.67
CA ASN A 66 5.94 0.00 -18.27
C ASN A 66 6.09 -1.39 -17.66
N ASP A 67 6.97 -1.51 -16.67
CA ASP A 67 7.17 -2.75 -15.92
C ASP A 67 6.30 -2.72 -14.66
N THR A 68 5.44 -3.73 -14.48
CA THR A 68 4.69 -3.89 -13.23
C THR A 68 5.63 -4.41 -12.16
N ASN A 69 5.94 -3.56 -11.19
CA ASN A 69 6.86 -3.91 -10.13
C ASN A 69 6.17 -4.69 -9.01
N ILE A 70 4.95 -4.30 -8.65
CA ILE A 70 4.21 -4.91 -7.56
C ILE A 70 2.71 -4.72 -7.75
N SER A 71 1.93 -5.70 -7.32
CA SER A 71 0.47 -5.61 -7.21
C SER A 71 0.08 -5.95 -5.78
N LEU A 72 -0.56 -5.02 -5.10
CA LEU A 72 -0.92 -5.15 -3.69
C LEU A 72 -2.43 -5.20 -3.52
N ASP A 73 -2.90 -6.16 -2.74
CA ASP A 73 -4.29 -6.22 -2.33
C ASP A 73 -4.51 -5.29 -1.14
N CYS A 74 -5.53 -4.46 -1.22
CA CYS A 74 -5.80 -3.41 -0.23
C CYS A 74 -7.25 -3.45 0.23
N SER A 75 -7.49 -3.01 1.45
CA SER A 75 -8.82 -2.87 2.01
C SER A 75 -8.93 -1.54 2.74
N TYR A 76 -10.01 -0.80 2.49
CA TYR A 76 -10.27 0.46 3.16
C TYR A 76 -11.41 0.30 4.16
N ASN A 77 -11.15 0.72 5.41
CA ASN A 77 -12.15 0.74 6.47
C ASN A 77 -12.56 2.19 6.72
N GLU A 78 -13.77 2.55 6.31
CA GLU A 78 -14.30 3.90 6.45
C GLU A 78 -14.55 4.29 7.91
N SER A 79 -14.99 3.36 8.75
CA SER A 79 -15.40 3.67 10.12
C SER A 79 -14.24 4.21 10.98
N ASN A 80 -13.02 3.74 10.74
CA ASN A 80 -11.82 4.24 11.42
C ASN A 80 -10.82 4.92 10.49
N ASN A 81 -11.19 5.11 9.22
CA ASN A 81 -10.38 5.79 8.20
C ASN A 81 -8.98 5.19 8.07
N THR A 82 -8.92 3.87 7.90
CA THR A 82 -7.67 3.13 7.77
C THR A 82 -7.59 2.40 6.44
N LEU A 83 -6.39 2.34 5.88
CA LEU A 83 -6.08 1.53 4.71
C LEU A 83 -5.19 0.37 5.15
N SER A 84 -5.55 -0.83 4.76
CA SER A 84 -4.77 -2.03 5.03
C SER A 84 -4.23 -2.58 3.72
N ILE A 85 -2.94 -2.90 3.69
CA ILE A 85 -2.27 -3.51 2.55
C ILE A 85 -1.83 -4.91 2.95
N ILE A 86 -2.22 -5.89 2.15
CA ILE A 86 -1.91 -7.29 2.41
C ILE A 86 -0.64 -7.66 1.65
N VAL A 87 0.41 -8.00 2.39
CA VAL A 87 1.68 -8.46 1.83
C VAL A 87 1.73 -9.98 1.97
N ASN A 88 1.29 -10.65 0.92
CA ASN A 88 1.20 -12.11 0.91
C ASN A 88 2.57 -12.77 0.68
N GLU A 89 2.59 -14.10 0.58
CA GLU A 89 3.82 -14.87 0.43
C GLU A 89 4.56 -14.64 -0.90
N ASN A 90 3.88 -14.10 -1.91
CA ASN A 90 4.44 -13.88 -3.24
C ASN A 90 5.16 -12.54 -3.38
N ILE A 91 5.01 -11.64 -2.42
CA ILE A 91 5.62 -10.32 -2.46
C ILE A 91 6.97 -10.38 -1.76
N ASN A 92 8.03 -10.03 -2.47
CA ASN A 92 9.37 -10.03 -1.90
C ASN A 92 9.85 -8.60 -1.59
N HIS A 93 10.97 -8.48 -0.88
CA HIS A 93 11.53 -7.20 -0.48
C HIS A 93 12.04 -6.36 -1.66
N THR A 94 12.32 -6.98 -2.81
CA THR A 94 12.73 -6.25 -4.01
C THR A 94 11.55 -5.63 -4.74
N ASN A 95 10.33 -6.16 -4.53
CA ASN A 95 9.10 -5.62 -5.09
C ASN A 95 8.54 -4.49 -4.23
N LEU A 96 8.52 -4.67 -2.90
CA LEU A 96 8.09 -3.63 -1.97
C LEU A 96 9.29 -2.77 -1.59
N THR A 97 9.73 -1.96 -2.54
CA THR A 97 10.88 -1.09 -2.37
C THR A 97 10.54 0.14 -1.54
N LYS A 98 11.58 0.84 -1.10
CA LYS A 98 11.46 2.14 -0.43
C LYS A 98 10.62 3.11 -1.27
N GLU A 99 10.84 3.16 -2.58
CA GLU A 99 10.11 4.06 -3.49
C GLU A 99 8.62 3.74 -3.52
N VAL A 100 8.26 2.46 -3.57
CA VAL A 100 6.86 2.02 -3.52
C VAL A 100 6.22 2.42 -2.20
N ALA A 101 6.91 2.17 -1.07
CA ALA A 101 6.41 2.53 0.25
C ALA A 101 6.20 4.03 0.39
N LEU A 102 7.16 4.85 -0.07
CA LEU A 102 7.04 6.31 0.00
C LEU A 102 5.91 6.82 -0.90
N THR A 103 5.68 6.19 -2.05
CA THR A 103 4.57 6.56 -2.92
C THR A 103 3.22 6.23 -2.25
N LEU A 104 3.14 5.11 -1.54
CA LEU A 104 1.97 4.78 -0.74
C LEU A 104 1.77 5.79 0.40
N PHE A 105 2.83 6.26 1.03
CA PHE A 105 2.75 7.32 2.04
C PHE A 105 2.16 8.60 1.44
N LEU A 106 2.63 9.02 0.27
CA LEU A 106 2.08 10.19 -0.43
C LEU A 106 0.60 10.02 -0.73
N PHE A 107 0.22 8.86 -1.23
CA PHE A 107 -1.18 8.55 -1.50
C PHE A 107 -2.04 8.67 -0.24
N VAL A 108 -1.64 7.99 0.82
CA VAL A 108 -2.37 7.97 2.09
C VAL A 108 -2.49 9.37 2.68
N GLN A 109 -1.43 10.17 2.60
CA GLN A 109 -1.44 11.55 3.09
C GLN A 109 -2.37 12.43 2.28
N ARG A 110 -2.33 12.34 0.96
CA ARG A 110 -3.15 13.17 0.07
C ARG A 110 -4.64 12.89 0.17
N VAL A 111 -5.01 11.62 0.33
CA VAL A 111 -6.42 11.25 0.51
C VAL A 111 -6.88 11.34 1.96
N GLN A 112 -6.02 11.80 2.86
CA GLN A 112 -6.34 12.03 4.27
C GLN A 112 -6.80 10.77 5.01
N ILE A 113 -6.16 9.65 4.72
CA ILE A 113 -6.32 8.41 5.49
C ILE A 113 -5.51 8.57 6.77
N GLU A 114 -6.07 8.20 7.92
CA GLU A 114 -5.42 8.41 9.21
C GLU A 114 -4.31 7.42 9.50
N LYS A 115 -4.46 6.18 9.04
CA LYS A 115 -3.53 5.11 9.41
C LYS A 115 -3.39 4.10 8.27
N LEU A 116 -2.16 3.71 8.02
CA LEU A 116 -1.81 2.68 7.04
C LEU A 116 -1.32 1.45 7.76
N TYR A 117 -1.95 0.31 7.50
CA TYR A 117 -1.53 -0.99 8.02
C TYR A 117 -0.85 -1.79 6.92
N LEU A 118 0.23 -2.49 7.28
CA LEU A 118 0.79 -3.57 6.47
C LEU A 118 0.55 -4.88 7.19
N ILE A 119 -0.10 -5.80 6.51
CA ILE A 119 -0.41 -7.13 7.05
C ILE A 119 0.49 -8.12 6.32
N VAL A 120 1.60 -8.49 6.98
CA VAL A 120 2.66 -9.28 6.35
C VAL A 120 2.51 -10.75 6.71
N ALA A 121 2.41 -11.59 5.66
CA ALA A 121 2.28 -13.04 5.84
C ALA A 121 3.54 -13.63 6.46
N LEU A 122 3.41 -14.41 7.52
CA LEU A 122 4.54 -15.11 8.15
C LEU A 122 5.16 -16.16 7.22
N LYS A 123 4.40 -16.67 6.28
CA LYS A 123 4.89 -17.58 5.24
C LYS A 123 5.75 -16.91 4.17
N ASN A 124 5.78 -15.59 4.14
CA ASN A 124 6.63 -14.88 3.17
C ASN A 124 8.09 -15.23 3.45
N PRO A 125 8.84 -15.77 2.47
CA PRO A 125 10.23 -16.17 2.68
C PRO A 125 11.15 -15.01 3.06
N ASN A 126 10.77 -13.77 2.75
CA ASN A 126 11.52 -12.56 3.10
C ASN A 126 10.89 -11.79 4.27
N TYR A 127 10.07 -12.45 5.08
CA TYR A 127 9.32 -11.86 6.17
C TYR A 127 10.18 -10.97 7.08
N ILE A 128 11.32 -11.47 7.54
CA ILE A 128 12.20 -10.71 8.45
C ILE A 128 12.76 -9.46 7.75
N LEU A 129 13.22 -9.59 6.51
CA LEU A 129 13.76 -8.47 5.75
C LEU A 129 12.70 -7.40 5.49
N LEU A 130 11.49 -7.82 5.12
CA LEU A 130 10.37 -6.90 4.91
C LEU A 130 10.05 -6.11 6.18
N LEU A 131 10.00 -6.78 7.33
CA LEU A 131 9.76 -6.11 8.61
C LEU A 131 10.85 -5.09 8.91
N GLN A 132 12.12 -5.45 8.74
CA GLN A 132 13.25 -4.57 9.01
C GLN A 132 13.23 -3.34 8.12
N GLU A 133 13.01 -3.52 6.82
CA GLU A 133 12.96 -2.41 5.87
C GLU A 133 11.78 -1.47 6.15
N MET A 134 10.61 -2.02 6.43
CA MET A 134 9.43 -1.19 6.71
C MET A 134 9.57 -0.45 8.04
N MET A 135 10.14 -1.07 9.06
CA MET A 135 10.41 -0.38 10.33
C MET A 135 11.42 0.75 10.16
N THR A 136 12.40 0.60 9.28
CA THR A 136 13.35 1.68 8.93
C THR A 136 12.62 2.88 8.31
N LEU A 137 11.54 2.64 7.57
CA LEU A 137 10.73 3.71 6.96
C LEU A 137 9.73 4.35 7.93
N GLY A 138 9.65 3.87 9.17
CA GLY A 138 8.78 4.45 10.20
C GLY A 138 7.58 3.59 10.60
N PHE A 139 7.40 2.42 10.00
CA PHE A 139 6.36 1.50 10.44
C PHE A 139 6.68 0.97 11.83
N GLN A 140 5.64 0.81 12.63
CA GLN A 140 5.72 0.25 13.97
C GLN A 140 5.01 -1.09 14.02
N SER A 141 5.50 -1.99 14.86
CA SER A 141 4.84 -3.27 15.10
C SER A 141 3.67 -3.06 16.06
N GLU A 142 2.50 -3.61 15.71
CA GLU A 142 1.36 -3.59 16.61
C GLU A 142 1.66 -4.50 17.81
N LYS A 143 1.48 -3.97 19.03
CA LYS A 143 1.85 -4.68 20.26
C LYS A 143 0.84 -5.73 20.70
N SER A 144 -0.37 -5.73 20.16
CA SER A 144 -1.36 -6.74 20.49
C SER A 144 -0.95 -8.06 19.85
N VAL A 145 -0.69 -9.06 20.70
CA VAL A 145 -0.24 -10.42 20.31
C VAL A 145 -1.36 -11.23 19.64
N ARG A 146 -2.26 -10.62 18.94
CA ARG A 146 -3.27 -11.37 18.19
C ARG A 146 -2.71 -11.65 16.82
N SER A 147 -2.27 -12.89 16.62
CA SER A 147 -2.03 -13.40 15.29
C SER A 147 -3.34 -13.26 14.51
N THR A 148 -3.42 -12.29 13.64
CA THR A 148 -4.53 -12.18 12.72
C THR A 148 -4.41 -13.32 11.73
N SER A 149 -5.46 -14.12 11.61
CA SER A 149 -5.50 -15.21 10.66
C SER A 149 -6.39 -14.81 9.49
N ILE A 150 -5.84 -14.90 8.28
CA ILE A 150 -6.59 -14.73 7.03
C ILE A 150 -6.47 -16.07 6.30
N ASN A 151 -7.60 -16.72 6.02
CA ASN A 151 -7.65 -18.03 5.36
C ASN A 151 -6.77 -19.08 6.06
N GLY A 152 -6.67 -19.03 7.39
CA GLY A 152 -5.87 -19.97 8.17
C GLY A 152 -4.38 -19.64 8.27
N ASP A 153 -3.92 -18.58 7.61
CA ASP A 153 -2.51 -18.14 7.65
C ASP A 153 -2.28 -17.08 8.73
N ALA A 154 -1.10 -17.10 9.35
CA ALA A 154 -0.71 -16.12 10.35
C ALA A 154 -0.05 -14.90 9.70
N TYR A 155 -0.32 -13.73 10.26
CA TYR A 155 0.19 -12.45 9.75
C TYR A 155 0.75 -11.59 10.87
N LYS A 156 1.76 -10.81 10.54
CA LYS A 156 2.29 -9.75 11.41
C LYS A 156 1.73 -8.42 10.92
N ILE A 157 1.24 -7.60 11.85
CA ILE A 157 0.67 -6.29 11.53
C ILE A 157 1.66 -5.19 11.86
N LEU A 158 2.00 -4.38 10.87
CA LEU A 158 2.73 -3.14 11.03
C LEU A 158 1.79 -1.97 10.74
N TYR A 159 2.08 -0.81 11.30
CA TYR A 159 1.29 0.38 11.04
C TYR A 159 2.13 1.64 11.04
N VAL A 160 1.63 2.67 10.39
CA VAL A 160 2.16 4.02 10.47
C VAL A 160 0.98 5.00 10.46
N GLU A 161 1.05 6.03 11.29
CA GLU A 161 0.04 7.08 11.33
C GLU A 161 0.42 8.18 10.34
N THR A 162 -0.56 8.68 9.60
CA THR A 162 -0.35 9.70 8.56
C THR A 162 0.31 10.96 9.10
N LYS A 163 -0.02 11.36 10.33
CA LYS A 163 0.58 12.53 10.98
C LYS A 163 2.11 12.42 11.12
N ASP A 164 2.65 11.19 11.16
CA ASP A 164 4.08 10.94 11.34
C ASP A 164 4.81 10.76 10.00
N MET A 165 4.09 10.74 8.88
CA MET A 165 4.68 10.46 7.56
C MET A 165 5.42 11.66 6.95
N SER A 166 5.04 12.89 7.29
CA SER A 166 5.61 14.11 6.68
C SER A 166 7.12 14.17 6.83
N ASN A 167 7.62 13.87 8.03
CA ASN A 167 9.05 13.86 8.30
C ASN A 167 9.77 12.78 7.50
N ASN A 168 9.16 11.61 7.37
CA ASN A 168 9.73 10.49 6.63
C ASN A 168 9.83 10.80 5.15
N ILE A 169 8.81 11.44 4.57
CA ILE A 169 8.79 11.83 3.17
C ILE A 169 9.88 12.85 2.87
N GLU A 170 10.01 13.89 3.71
CA GLU A 170 11.04 14.92 3.55
C GLU A 170 12.45 14.36 3.70
N GLU A 171 12.68 13.49 4.68
CA GLU A 171 13.97 12.86 4.94
C GLU A 171 14.47 12.08 3.74
N PHE A 172 13.59 11.45 2.98
CA PHE A 172 13.96 10.65 1.82
C PHE A 172 13.89 11.41 0.49
N GLY A 173 13.62 12.72 0.51
CA GLY A 173 13.72 13.58 -0.67
C GLY A 173 12.60 13.41 -1.70
N PHE A 174 11.42 13.07 -1.25
CA PHE A 174 10.27 12.89 -2.15
C PHE A 174 9.59 14.18 -2.52
#